data_bd9de1147bd03a4280c57ad0f408083f
#
_entry.id   bd9de1147bd03a4280c57ad0f408083f
#
_cell.length_a   1.000
_cell.length_b   1.000
_cell.length_c   1.000
_cell.angle_alpha   90.00
_cell.angle_beta   90.00
_cell.angle_gamma   90.00
#
_symmetry.space_group_name_H-M   'P 1'
#
loop_
_entity.id
_entity.type
_entity.pdbx_description
1 polymer ?
#
loop_
_entity_poly.entity_id
_entity_poly.type
_entity_poly.pdbx_seq_one_letter_code
_entity_poly.pdbx_strand_id
1 'polypeptide(L)'
;MLLDEIDLASNKILCLQSVLEGNGVFLKKIGRFVRPTAGFNVFATANTKGKGSDDGRFIGTNVLNEAFLERFQVTFEQEYPSPKTEVKMLTNYCTELNCCDDEFTKNLVAWADMIRKTFNDGGVDEIISTRRLVHIIRAFGIWKNRLKAIKVCLNRFDDETKASFLELYDKIDAEVDLDNILAD
;
A
#
# COMPACT_ATOMS: atom_id res chain seq x y z
N MET A 1 13.14 -1.96 16.62
CA MET A 1 11.79 -2.54 16.84
C MET A 1 10.88 -2.00 15.75
N LEU A 2 10.08 -2.85 15.10
CA LEU A 2 9.04 -2.44 14.16
C LEU A 2 7.68 -2.61 14.83
N LEU A 3 6.85 -1.58 14.75
CA LEU A 3 5.44 -1.55 15.14
C LEU A 3 4.61 -1.37 13.88
N ASP A 4 4.05 -2.45 13.38
CA ASP A 4 3.27 -2.44 12.16
C ASP A 4 1.81 -2.10 12.46
N GLU A 5 1.21 -1.24 11.62
CA GLU A 5 -0.19 -0.80 11.73
C GLU A 5 -0.58 -0.30 13.14
N ILE A 6 0.20 0.67 13.67
CA ILE A 6 -0.02 1.17 15.05
C ILE A 6 -1.39 1.81 15.26
N ASP A 7 -2.02 2.30 14.22
CA ASP A 7 -3.38 2.86 14.23
C ASP A 7 -4.48 1.80 14.42
N LEU A 8 -4.17 0.51 14.26
CA LEU A 8 -5.06 -0.60 14.67
C LEU A 8 -4.85 -1.01 16.13
N ALA A 9 -3.78 -0.55 16.76
CA ALA A 9 -3.47 -0.94 18.12
C ALA A 9 -4.44 -0.30 19.13
N SER A 10 -4.76 -1.04 20.17
CA SER A 10 -5.51 -0.48 21.31
C SER A 10 -4.65 0.52 22.09
N ASN A 11 -5.27 1.33 22.96
CA ASN A 11 -4.57 2.26 23.85
C ASN A 11 -3.48 1.61 24.73
N LYS A 12 -3.40 0.28 24.76
CA LYS A 12 -2.31 -0.45 25.45
C LYS A 12 -0.93 -0.16 24.84
N ILE A 13 -0.85 0.32 23.59
CA ILE A 13 0.40 0.72 22.94
C ILE A 13 1.09 1.87 23.71
N LEU A 14 0.36 2.65 24.49
CA LEU A 14 0.90 3.73 25.30
C LEU A 14 1.92 3.25 26.36
N CYS A 15 1.94 1.95 26.69
CA CYS A 15 3.00 1.40 27.54
C CYS A 15 4.41 1.50 26.91
N LEU A 16 4.50 1.75 25.60
CA LEU A 16 5.76 1.93 24.87
C LEU A 16 6.29 3.38 24.93
N GLN A 17 5.53 4.34 25.48
CA GLN A 17 5.98 5.75 25.56
C GLN A 17 7.36 5.86 26.22
N SER A 18 7.55 5.16 27.33
CA SER A 18 8.83 5.16 28.05
C SER A 18 9.99 4.63 27.19
N VAL A 19 9.74 3.63 26.34
CA VAL A 19 10.75 3.06 25.43
C VAL A 19 11.07 4.05 24.30
N LEU A 20 10.08 4.76 23.76
CA LEU A 20 10.27 5.80 22.75
C LEU A 20 11.10 6.98 23.27
N GLU A 21 11.03 7.26 24.56
CA GLU A 21 11.85 8.28 25.24
C GLU A 21 13.27 7.78 25.60
N GLY A 22 13.64 6.56 25.22
CA GLY A 22 14.92 5.97 25.57
C GLY A 22 14.99 5.39 26.98
N ASN A 23 13.88 5.39 27.72
CA ASN A 23 13.74 4.78 29.02
C ASN A 23 13.45 3.27 28.91
N GLY A 24 13.35 2.59 30.04
CA GLY A 24 13.05 1.17 30.05
C GLY A 24 11.56 0.87 30.28
N VAL A 25 11.22 -0.40 30.11
CA VAL A 25 9.90 -0.94 30.39
C VAL A 25 9.99 -2.13 31.36
N PHE A 26 9.05 -2.21 32.31
CA PHE A 26 8.94 -3.35 33.20
C PHE A 26 8.06 -4.44 32.58
N LEU A 27 8.65 -5.58 32.27
CA LEU A 27 7.97 -6.74 31.70
C LEU A 27 7.38 -7.59 32.85
N LYS A 28 6.12 -7.35 33.18
CA LYS A 28 5.42 -8.00 34.31
C LYS A 28 5.45 -9.52 34.27
N LYS A 29 5.33 -10.12 33.06
CA LYS A 29 5.31 -11.59 32.90
C LYS A 29 6.61 -12.28 33.32
N ILE A 30 7.74 -11.61 33.22
CA ILE A 30 9.06 -12.16 33.55
C ILE A 30 9.72 -11.44 34.72
N GLY A 31 9.01 -10.48 35.34
CA GLY A 31 9.50 -9.74 36.50
C GLY A 31 10.77 -8.92 36.25
N ARG A 32 11.05 -8.50 35.02
CA ARG A 32 12.30 -7.84 34.63
C ARG A 32 12.06 -6.44 34.07
N PHE A 33 12.95 -5.52 34.46
CA PHE A 33 13.05 -4.20 33.87
C PHE A 33 14.07 -4.27 32.70
N VAL A 34 13.65 -3.89 31.49
CA VAL A 34 14.47 -3.91 30.27
C VAL A 34 14.65 -2.49 29.78
N ARG A 35 15.89 -2.11 29.46
CA ARG A 35 16.22 -0.80 28.88
C ARG A 35 16.69 -0.96 27.42
N PRO A 36 16.41 0.01 26.54
CA PRO A 36 17.02 0.07 25.23
C PRO A 36 18.54 0.11 25.33
N THR A 37 19.20 -0.61 24.45
CA THR A 37 20.67 -0.55 24.31
C THR A 37 21.07 0.49 23.26
N ALA A 38 22.34 0.86 23.22
CA ALA A 38 22.85 1.76 22.17
C ALA A 38 22.52 1.24 20.77
N GLY A 39 22.02 2.11 19.90
CA GLY A 39 21.58 1.78 18.54
C GLY A 39 20.15 1.21 18.46
N PHE A 40 19.45 1.03 19.55
CA PHE A 40 18.02 0.68 19.51
C PHE A 40 17.20 1.83 18.91
N ASN A 41 16.32 1.48 17.98
CA ASN A 41 15.37 2.43 17.40
C ASN A 41 14.00 1.77 17.22
N VAL A 42 12.98 2.60 17.08
CA VAL A 42 11.60 2.17 16.86
C VAL A 42 11.10 2.76 15.53
N PHE A 43 10.58 1.90 14.69
CA PHE A 43 9.88 2.27 13.46
C PHE A 43 8.43 1.88 13.61
N ALA A 44 7.54 2.70 13.09
CA ALA A 44 6.10 2.43 13.11
C ALA A 44 5.51 2.68 11.72
N THR A 45 4.49 1.89 11.36
CA THR A 45 3.65 2.14 10.19
C THR A 45 2.22 2.46 10.61
N ALA A 46 1.54 3.30 9.86
CA ALA A 46 0.14 3.64 10.04
C ALA A 46 -0.50 4.03 8.71
N ASN A 47 -1.78 3.72 8.54
CA ASN A 47 -2.52 4.07 7.33
C ASN A 47 -3.19 5.46 7.42
N THR A 48 -3.40 5.98 8.63
CA THR A 48 -4.19 7.18 8.90
C THR A 48 -3.40 8.32 9.55
N LYS A 49 -2.07 8.23 9.56
CA LYS A 49 -1.19 9.16 10.32
C LYS A 49 -1.57 9.26 11.81
N GLY A 50 -2.26 8.24 12.36
CA GLY A 50 -2.75 8.21 13.73
C GLY A 50 -4.01 9.03 13.99
N LYS A 51 -4.65 9.58 12.94
CA LYS A 51 -5.87 10.41 13.06
C LYS A 51 -7.18 9.64 12.94
N GLY A 52 -7.10 8.32 12.72
CA GLY A 52 -8.26 7.50 12.40
C GLY A 52 -8.75 7.71 10.96
N SER A 53 -9.81 7.02 10.56
CA SER A 53 -10.42 7.13 9.24
C SER A 53 -11.81 7.76 9.36
N ASP A 54 -11.92 9.04 9.02
CA ASP A 54 -13.20 9.76 9.00
C ASP A 54 -14.04 9.37 7.78
N ASP A 55 -13.39 8.88 6.72
CA ASP A 55 -14.01 8.46 5.46
C ASP A 55 -14.40 6.97 5.40
N GLY A 56 -14.17 6.22 6.48
CA GLY A 56 -14.50 4.80 6.58
C GLY A 56 -13.58 3.87 5.77
N ARG A 57 -12.58 4.37 5.06
CA ARG A 57 -11.67 3.56 4.21
C ARG A 57 -10.79 2.62 5.01
N PHE A 58 -10.40 3.05 6.21
CA PHE A 58 -9.56 2.27 7.13
C PHE A 58 -10.35 1.92 8.38
N ILE A 59 -11.40 1.13 8.20
CA ILE A 59 -12.27 0.68 9.31
C ILE A 59 -11.43 -0.03 10.39
N GLY A 60 -11.69 0.33 11.64
CA GLY A 60 -11.01 -0.24 12.80
C GLY A 60 -9.74 0.50 13.21
N THR A 61 -9.34 1.54 12.48
CA THR A 61 -8.25 2.43 12.91
C THR A 61 -8.72 3.32 14.07
N ASN A 62 -7.81 3.53 15.01
CA ASN A 62 -8.04 4.37 16.17
C ASN A 62 -7.35 5.71 16.02
N VAL A 63 -7.93 6.76 16.62
CA VAL A 63 -7.22 8.01 16.83
C VAL A 63 -6.16 7.77 17.90
N LEU A 64 -4.89 7.91 17.54
CA LEU A 64 -3.78 7.78 18.48
C LEU A 64 -3.62 9.05 19.31
N ASN A 65 -3.13 8.86 20.52
CA ASN A 65 -2.83 9.98 21.41
C ASN A 65 -1.70 10.85 20.80
N GLU A 66 -1.92 12.16 20.69
CA GLU A 66 -0.97 13.10 20.12
C GLU A 66 0.39 13.05 20.84
N ALA A 67 0.39 12.99 22.17
CA ALA A 67 1.62 12.89 22.95
C ALA A 67 2.40 11.60 22.65
N PHE A 68 1.74 10.54 22.19
CA PHE A 68 2.41 9.32 21.75
C PHE A 68 3.04 9.52 20.34
N LEU A 69 2.32 10.19 19.44
CA LEU A 69 2.81 10.49 18.09
C LEU A 69 4.03 11.43 18.11
N GLU A 70 4.02 12.44 18.96
CA GLU A 70 5.13 13.39 19.14
C GLU A 70 6.47 12.73 19.58
N ARG A 71 6.42 11.50 20.06
CA ARG A 71 7.64 10.74 20.40
C ARG A 71 8.33 10.12 19.19
N PHE A 72 7.67 10.12 18.02
CA PHE A 72 8.31 9.79 16.75
C PHE A 72 8.90 11.06 16.15
N GLN A 73 10.21 11.17 16.18
CA GLN A 73 10.95 12.38 15.76
C GLN A 73 10.79 12.69 14.27
N VAL A 74 10.55 11.69 13.44
CA VAL A 74 10.46 11.81 11.98
C VAL A 74 9.25 11.01 11.49
N THR A 75 8.45 11.66 10.64
CA THR A 75 7.32 11.03 9.94
C THR A 75 7.55 11.13 8.44
N PHE A 76 7.53 10.00 7.75
CA PHE A 76 7.57 9.93 6.30
C PHE A 76 6.19 9.58 5.76
N GLU A 77 5.74 10.29 4.75
CA GLU A 77 4.61 9.88 3.95
C GLU A 77 5.13 9.04 2.77
N GLN A 78 4.68 7.78 2.70
CA GLN A 78 5.08 6.88 1.64
C GLN A 78 4.07 6.97 0.50
N GLU A 79 4.45 7.64 -0.57
CA GLU A 79 3.70 7.70 -1.81
C GLU A 79 3.84 6.41 -2.65
N TYR A 80 3.01 6.27 -3.68
CA TYR A 80 3.20 5.21 -4.65
C TYR A 80 4.54 5.38 -5.38
N PRO A 81 5.18 4.27 -5.81
CA PRO A 81 6.37 4.34 -6.63
C PRO A 81 6.09 5.11 -7.92
N SER A 82 7.12 5.77 -8.47
CA SER A 82 6.99 6.35 -9.81
C SER A 82 6.61 5.26 -10.83
N PRO A 83 5.87 5.59 -11.91
CA PRO A 83 5.47 4.62 -12.93
C PRO A 83 6.64 3.79 -13.46
N LYS A 84 7.79 4.43 -13.72
CA LYS A 84 9.02 3.76 -14.14
C LYS A 84 9.52 2.72 -13.13
N THR A 85 9.47 3.06 -11.85
CA THR A 85 9.86 2.13 -10.76
C THR A 85 8.87 0.99 -10.64
N GLU A 86 7.58 1.27 -10.74
CA GLU A 86 6.51 0.29 -10.64
C GLU A 86 6.54 -0.72 -11.79
N VAL A 87 6.77 -0.26 -13.04
CA VAL A 87 7.01 -1.16 -14.19
C VAL A 87 8.19 -2.09 -13.90
N LYS A 88 9.33 -1.57 -13.43
CA LYS A 88 10.49 -2.39 -13.09
C LYS A 88 10.16 -3.45 -12.03
N MET A 89 9.39 -3.07 -11.01
CA MET A 89 8.95 -4.02 -9.97
C MET A 89 8.10 -5.14 -10.57
N LEU A 90 7.10 -4.80 -11.41
CA LEU A 90 6.25 -5.80 -12.05
C LEU A 90 7.01 -6.70 -13.01
N THR A 91 7.94 -6.15 -13.82
CA THR A 91 8.80 -6.93 -14.71
C THR A 91 9.64 -7.96 -13.94
N ASN A 92 10.17 -7.60 -12.76
CA ASN A 92 10.88 -8.55 -11.91
C ASN A 92 9.97 -9.71 -11.48
N TYR A 93 8.73 -9.42 -11.05
CA TYR A 93 7.75 -10.47 -10.72
C TYR A 93 7.38 -11.33 -11.92
N CYS A 94 7.23 -10.74 -13.11
CA CYS A 94 6.99 -11.49 -14.34
C CYS A 94 8.13 -12.46 -14.66
N THR A 95 9.37 -12.02 -14.46
CA THR A 95 10.56 -12.85 -14.68
C THR A 95 10.59 -14.02 -13.71
N GLU A 96 10.36 -13.79 -12.41
CA GLU A 96 10.29 -14.85 -11.39
C GLU A 96 9.22 -15.90 -11.69
N LEU A 97 8.10 -15.47 -12.29
CA LEU A 97 6.96 -16.32 -12.61
C LEU A 97 6.99 -16.89 -14.05
N ASN A 98 8.05 -16.64 -14.82
CA ASN A 98 8.16 -17.03 -16.23
C ASN A 98 6.94 -16.61 -17.05
N CYS A 99 6.47 -15.38 -16.86
CA CYS A 99 5.31 -14.83 -17.56
C CYS A 99 5.60 -13.43 -18.13
N CYS A 100 6.81 -13.23 -18.70
CA CYS A 100 7.23 -11.93 -19.22
C CYS A 100 6.29 -11.42 -20.32
N ASP A 101 5.76 -10.22 -20.10
CA ASP A 101 4.92 -9.47 -21.01
C ASP A 101 5.10 -7.98 -20.68
N ASP A 102 6.06 -7.35 -21.36
CA ASP A 102 6.48 -5.98 -21.07
C ASP A 102 5.38 -4.96 -21.40
N GLU A 103 4.59 -5.21 -22.43
CA GLU A 103 3.46 -4.38 -22.79
C GLU A 103 2.38 -4.45 -21.69
N PHE A 104 2.05 -5.66 -21.26
CA PHE A 104 1.08 -5.85 -20.18
C PHE A 104 1.49 -5.13 -18.89
N THR A 105 2.76 -5.21 -18.51
CA THR A 105 3.24 -4.51 -17.30
C THR A 105 3.15 -2.99 -17.42
N LYS A 106 3.48 -2.42 -18.57
CA LYS A 106 3.34 -0.99 -18.84
C LYS A 106 1.88 -0.54 -18.81
N ASN A 107 1.00 -1.29 -19.50
CA ASN A 107 -0.44 -1.01 -19.54
C ASN A 107 -1.07 -1.06 -18.13
N LEU A 108 -0.70 -2.04 -17.30
CA LEU A 108 -1.16 -2.14 -15.93
C LEU A 108 -0.75 -0.95 -15.07
N VAL A 109 0.49 -0.47 -15.21
CA VAL A 109 0.96 0.68 -14.46
C VAL A 109 0.26 1.96 -14.92
N ALA A 110 0.14 2.20 -16.23
CA ALA A 110 -0.59 3.34 -16.77
C ALA A 110 -2.06 3.35 -16.32
N TRP A 111 -2.71 2.20 -16.35
CA TRP A 111 -4.07 2.00 -15.87
C TRP A 111 -4.22 2.34 -14.37
N ALA A 112 -3.33 1.82 -13.54
CA ALA A 112 -3.37 2.10 -12.11
C ALA A 112 -3.10 3.58 -11.80
N ASP A 113 -2.19 4.21 -12.52
CA ASP A 113 -1.87 5.63 -12.35
C ASP A 113 -3.07 6.52 -12.69
N MET A 114 -3.78 6.23 -13.79
CA MET A 114 -5.01 6.93 -14.14
C MET A 114 -6.10 6.77 -13.09
N ILE A 115 -6.32 5.56 -12.57
CA ILE A 115 -7.29 5.31 -11.50
C ILE A 115 -6.91 6.08 -10.24
N ARG A 116 -5.63 6.08 -9.85
CA ARG A 116 -5.15 6.82 -8.67
C ARG A 116 -5.34 8.33 -8.81
N LYS A 117 -5.10 8.89 -10.00
CA LYS A 117 -5.37 10.30 -10.29
C LYS A 117 -6.86 10.61 -10.17
N THR A 118 -7.71 9.81 -10.80
CA THR A 118 -9.19 9.97 -10.71
C THR A 118 -9.69 9.84 -9.28
N PHE A 119 -9.11 8.92 -8.49
CA PHE A 119 -9.42 8.76 -7.08
C PHE A 119 -9.04 10.01 -6.25
N ASN A 120 -7.86 10.58 -6.48
CA ASN A 120 -7.41 11.80 -5.79
C ASN A 120 -8.28 13.01 -6.15
N ASP A 121 -8.82 13.03 -7.37
CA ASP A 121 -9.75 14.06 -7.86
C ASP A 121 -11.21 13.81 -7.39
N GLY A 122 -11.45 12.73 -6.65
CA GLY A 122 -12.78 12.37 -6.13
C GLY A 122 -13.73 11.77 -7.16
N GLY A 123 -13.22 11.31 -8.30
CA GLY A 123 -14.04 10.73 -9.38
C GLY A 123 -14.35 9.25 -9.20
N VAL A 124 -13.63 8.53 -8.32
CA VAL A 124 -13.89 7.14 -7.94
C VAL A 124 -13.58 6.94 -6.47
N ASP A 125 -14.23 5.97 -5.84
CA ASP A 125 -14.07 5.68 -4.40
C ASP A 125 -13.08 4.56 -4.11
N GLU A 126 -12.67 3.82 -5.14
CA GLU A 126 -11.76 2.68 -5.03
C GLU A 126 -10.44 2.93 -5.76
N ILE A 127 -9.39 2.23 -5.33
CA ILE A 127 -8.04 2.42 -5.84
C ILE A 127 -7.36 1.10 -6.23
N ILE A 128 -6.49 1.17 -7.23
CA ILE A 128 -5.60 0.06 -7.61
C ILE A 128 -4.21 0.30 -7.01
N SER A 129 -3.89 -0.46 -5.97
CA SER A 129 -2.57 -0.40 -5.32
C SER A 129 -1.52 -1.21 -6.09
N THR A 130 -0.24 -0.92 -5.86
CA THR A 130 0.89 -1.73 -6.36
C THR A 130 0.75 -3.21 -5.97
N ARG A 131 0.26 -3.49 -4.75
CA ARG A 131 -0.04 -4.86 -4.31
C ARG A 131 -1.08 -5.53 -5.20
N ARG A 132 -2.10 -4.78 -5.65
CA ARG A 132 -3.11 -5.30 -6.58
C ARG A 132 -2.49 -5.63 -7.94
N LEU A 133 -1.61 -4.79 -8.44
CA LEU A 133 -0.89 -5.05 -9.68
C LEU A 133 -0.05 -6.33 -9.59
N VAL A 134 0.67 -6.54 -8.50
CA VAL A 134 1.41 -7.79 -8.26
C VAL A 134 0.47 -9.01 -8.24
N HIS A 135 -0.73 -8.88 -7.64
CA HIS A 135 -1.71 -9.96 -7.67
C HIS A 135 -2.20 -10.26 -9.09
N ILE A 136 -2.40 -9.25 -9.92
CA ILE A 136 -2.77 -9.41 -11.34
C ILE A 136 -1.66 -10.14 -12.10
N ILE A 137 -0.40 -9.77 -11.90
CA ILE A 137 0.74 -10.45 -12.52
C ILE A 137 0.81 -11.93 -12.08
N ARG A 138 0.59 -12.22 -10.80
CA ARG A 138 0.52 -13.62 -10.31
C ARG A 138 -0.62 -14.39 -10.94
N ALA A 139 -1.79 -13.78 -11.05
CA ALA A 139 -2.94 -14.36 -11.74
C ALA A 139 -2.64 -14.60 -13.23
N PHE A 140 -1.97 -13.66 -13.90
CA PHE A 140 -1.52 -13.82 -15.28
C PHE A 140 -0.52 -14.97 -15.43
N GLY A 141 0.38 -15.13 -14.48
CA GLY A 141 1.29 -16.28 -14.44
C GLY A 141 0.57 -17.65 -14.48
N ILE A 142 -0.62 -17.73 -13.85
CA ILE A 142 -1.43 -18.95 -13.79
C ILE A 142 -2.25 -19.13 -15.08
N TRP A 143 -3.01 -18.11 -15.48
CA TRP A 143 -4.01 -18.26 -16.56
C TRP A 143 -3.49 -17.88 -17.95
N LYS A 144 -2.36 -17.20 -18.06
CA LYS A 144 -1.78 -16.70 -19.30
C LYS A 144 -2.78 -15.87 -20.15
N ASN A 145 -3.72 -15.20 -19.48
CA ASN A 145 -4.74 -14.38 -20.11
C ASN A 145 -4.88 -13.07 -19.32
N ARG A 146 -4.54 -11.93 -19.98
CA ARG A 146 -4.49 -10.59 -19.38
C ARG A 146 -5.84 -10.19 -18.77
N LEU A 147 -6.92 -10.23 -19.56
CA LEU A 147 -8.26 -9.82 -19.11
C LEU A 147 -8.79 -10.71 -17.98
N LYS A 148 -8.56 -12.01 -18.06
CA LYS A 148 -8.97 -12.93 -16.99
C LYS A 148 -8.24 -12.64 -15.70
N ALA A 149 -6.94 -12.37 -15.76
CA ALA A 149 -6.13 -12.02 -14.59
C ALA A 149 -6.62 -10.73 -13.93
N ILE A 150 -6.94 -9.70 -14.72
CA ILE A 150 -7.52 -8.46 -14.21
C ILE A 150 -8.89 -8.72 -13.58
N LYS A 151 -9.82 -9.36 -14.30
CA LYS A 151 -11.20 -9.62 -13.85
C LYS A 151 -11.24 -10.33 -12.50
N VAL A 152 -10.46 -11.39 -12.31
CA VAL A 152 -10.46 -12.14 -11.04
C VAL A 152 -9.92 -11.31 -9.87
N CYS A 153 -8.97 -10.42 -10.12
CA CYS A 153 -8.42 -9.52 -9.11
C CYS A 153 -9.34 -8.33 -8.78
N LEU A 154 -10.31 -8.03 -9.66
CA LEU A 154 -11.31 -6.97 -9.45
C LEU A 154 -12.60 -7.47 -8.79
N ASN A 155 -12.77 -8.77 -8.60
CA ASN A 155 -14.02 -9.34 -8.04
C ASN A 155 -14.36 -8.90 -6.61
N ARG A 156 -13.44 -8.24 -5.90
CA ARG A 156 -13.72 -7.65 -4.58
C ARG A 156 -14.45 -6.31 -4.65
N PHE A 157 -14.42 -5.66 -5.80
CA PHE A 157 -15.11 -4.40 -6.02
C PHE A 157 -16.57 -4.67 -6.42
N ASP A 158 -17.43 -3.68 -6.24
CA ASP A 158 -18.79 -3.72 -6.76
C ASP A 158 -18.80 -3.78 -8.31
N ASP A 159 -19.95 -4.15 -8.86
CA ASP A 159 -20.05 -4.40 -10.31
C ASP A 159 -19.86 -3.13 -11.15
N GLU A 160 -20.25 -1.97 -10.65
CA GLU A 160 -20.10 -0.67 -11.34
C GLU A 160 -18.65 -0.25 -11.40
N THR A 161 -17.95 -0.27 -10.27
CA THR A 161 -16.50 0.01 -10.18
C THR A 161 -15.70 -0.97 -11.05
N LYS A 162 -16.05 -2.25 -10.99
CA LYS A 162 -15.39 -3.29 -11.79
C LYS A 162 -15.57 -3.06 -13.29
N ALA A 163 -16.79 -2.72 -13.74
CA ALA A 163 -17.07 -2.44 -15.15
C ALA A 163 -16.29 -1.20 -15.62
N SER A 164 -16.30 -0.11 -14.83
CA SER A 164 -15.57 1.11 -15.11
C SER A 164 -14.05 0.87 -15.24
N PHE A 165 -13.46 0.10 -14.32
CA PHE A 165 -12.04 -0.21 -14.36
C PHE A 165 -11.65 -1.09 -15.55
N LEU A 166 -12.51 -2.04 -15.95
CA LEU A 166 -12.28 -2.86 -17.13
C LEU A 166 -12.38 -2.04 -18.42
N GLU A 167 -13.40 -1.17 -18.54
CA GLU A 167 -13.54 -0.28 -19.70
C GLU A 167 -12.33 0.65 -19.84
N LEU A 168 -11.83 1.17 -18.75
CA LEU A 168 -10.61 2.00 -18.76
C LEU A 168 -9.40 1.19 -19.22
N TYR A 169 -9.26 -0.06 -18.76
CA TYR A 169 -8.15 -0.92 -19.19
C TYR A 169 -8.22 -1.23 -20.70
N ASP A 170 -9.41 -1.55 -21.21
CA ASP A 170 -9.61 -1.84 -22.64
C ASP A 170 -9.21 -0.64 -23.54
N LYS A 171 -9.47 0.59 -23.06
CA LYS A 171 -9.03 1.81 -23.78
C LYS A 171 -7.50 1.94 -23.77
N ILE A 172 -6.86 1.64 -22.68
CA ILE A 172 -5.39 1.73 -22.55
C ILE A 172 -4.70 0.66 -23.41
N ASP A 173 -5.22 -0.55 -23.43
CA ASP A 173 -4.64 -1.67 -24.20
C ASP A 173 -4.82 -1.45 -25.73
N ALA A 174 -5.78 -0.62 -26.15
CA ALA A 174 -6.11 -0.38 -27.57
C ALA A 174 -5.52 0.90 -28.17
N GLU A 175 -5.21 1.95 -27.40
CA GLU A 175 -5.07 3.32 -27.92
C GLU A 175 -3.85 4.11 -27.43
N VAL A 176 -3.02 3.63 -26.48
CA VAL A 176 -2.08 4.51 -25.80
C VAL A 176 -0.64 4.33 -26.27
N ASP A 177 -0.08 5.43 -26.81
CA ASP A 177 1.37 5.64 -26.91
C ASP A 177 1.95 5.85 -25.51
N LEU A 178 2.32 4.73 -24.86
CA LEU A 178 2.74 4.64 -23.47
C LEU A 178 4.06 5.34 -23.16
N ASP A 179 4.84 5.68 -24.19
CA ASP A 179 6.13 6.35 -24.03
C ASP A 179 5.97 7.79 -23.51
N ASN A 180 4.79 8.41 -23.74
CA ASN A 180 4.46 9.74 -23.21
C ASN A 180 3.93 9.74 -21.78
N ILE A 181 3.35 8.63 -21.29
CA ILE A 181 2.79 8.54 -19.92
C ILE A 181 3.88 8.22 -18.88
N LEU A 182 4.96 7.58 -19.32
CA LEU A 182 6.04 7.12 -18.45
C LEU A 182 7.26 8.07 -18.44
N ALA A 183 7.17 9.23 -19.11
CA ALA A 183 8.29 10.18 -19.27
C ALA A 183 8.47 11.16 -18.09
N ASP A 184 7.52 11.26 -17.17
CA ASP A 184 7.58 12.02 -15.93
C ASP A 184 7.95 11.03 -14.78
#